data_1022977760f6e6ddcd7d04392e69535a
#
_entry.id   1022977760f6e6ddcd7d04392e69535a
#
_cell.length_a   1.000
_cell.length_b   1.000
_cell.length_c   1.000
_cell.angle_alpha   90.00
_cell.angle_beta   90.00
_cell.angle_gamma   90.00
#
_symmetry.space_group_name_H-M   'P 1'
#
loop_
_entity.id
_entity.type
_entity.pdbx_description
1 polymer ?
#
loop_
_entity_poly.entity_id
_entity_poly.type
_entity_poly.pdbx_seq_one_letter_code
_entity_poly.pdbx_strand_id
1 'polypeptide(L)'
;DLLGTLYIRTIRKYSLPLKAHALPRVPAPSASGIRRELLSRRDNRGYASGAFCMSPDDFSAQLEAVLFELFSAIRSGYNTSLTDYLDVTPDTGNRIRRCFPRYTSFTGFCAALKSKDLTYTRISRVLTHILLGITKDTMKAAEDAGNIGYLRVLGMRKDASCLLSALVK
;
A
#
# COMPACT_ATOMS: atom_id res chain seq x y z
N ASP A 1 -12.91 0.91 -19.82
CA ASP A 1 -11.80 0.79 -18.83
C ASP A 1 -11.27 2.17 -18.46
N LEU A 2 -11.69 2.68 -17.29
CA LEU A 2 -11.33 4.02 -16.80
C LEU A 2 -9.80 4.22 -16.72
N LEU A 3 -9.09 3.20 -16.24
CA LEU A 3 -7.63 3.28 -16.04
C LEU A 3 -6.89 3.41 -17.38
N GLY A 4 -7.26 2.63 -18.39
CA GLY A 4 -6.70 2.73 -19.73
C GLY A 4 -6.94 4.11 -20.36
N THR A 5 -8.13 4.67 -20.17
CA THR A 5 -8.46 6.02 -20.63
C THR A 5 -7.59 7.08 -19.95
N LEU A 6 -7.32 6.96 -18.65
CA LEU A 6 -6.46 7.88 -17.91
C LEU A 6 -5.01 7.79 -18.41
N TYR A 7 -4.47 6.60 -18.68
CA TYR A 7 -3.13 6.46 -19.25
C TYR A 7 -3.01 7.13 -20.62
N ILE A 8 -3.97 6.89 -21.54
CA ILE A 8 -3.96 7.52 -22.86
C ILE A 8 -4.06 9.05 -22.73
N ARG A 9 -4.92 9.55 -21.82
CA ARG A 9 -5.04 10.98 -21.54
C ARG A 9 -3.73 11.58 -21.05
N THR A 10 -3.03 10.90 -20.15
CA THR A 10 -1.73 11.34 -19.62
C THR A 10 -0.66 11.38 -20.69
N ILE A 11 -0.54 10.32 -21.51
CA ILE A 11 0.40 10.26 -22.65
C ILE A 11 0.17 11.45 -23.57
N ARG A 12 -1.08 11.75 -23.93
CA ARG A 12 -1.43 12.87 -24.80
C ARG A 12 -1.16 14.23 -24.15
N LYS A 13 -1.57 14.41 -22.88
CA LYS A 13 -1.42 15.66 -22.16
C LYS A 13 0.03 16.10 -22.03
N TYR A 14 0.94 15.16 -21.81
CA TYR A 14 2.36 15.44 -21.59
C TYR A 14 3.22 15.12 -22.82
N SER A 15 2.59 14.83 -23.97
CA SER A 15 3.27 14.50 -25.23
C SER A 15 4.37 13.43 -25.05
N LEU A 16 4.09 12.43 -24.21
CA LEU A 16 5.09 11.40 -23.90
C LEU A 16 5.37 10.54 -25.13
N PRO A 17 6.63 10.15 -25.39
CA PRO A 17 6.99 9.29 -26.52
C PRO A 17 6.62 7.82 -26.24
N LEU A 18 5.39 7.58 -25.78
CA LEU A 18 4.87 6.28 -25.41
C LEU A 18 3.74 5.88 -26.35
N LYS A 19 3.78 4.63 -26.85
CA LYS A 19 2.71 4.04 -27.65
C LYS A 19 1.86 3.12 -26.76
N ALA A 20 0.57 3.43 -26.65
CA ALA A 20 -0.35 2.60 -25.91
C ALA A 20 -0.67 1.32 -26.70
N HIS A 21 -0.53 0.16 -26.04
CA HIS A 21 -0.92 -1.14 -26.58
C HIS A 21 -1.98 -1.76 -25.65
N ALA A 22 -3.13 -2.12 -26.22
CA ALA A 22 -4.14 -2.88 -25.51
C ALA A 22 -3.81 -4.37 -25.57
N LEU A 23 -3.68 -4.99 -24.42
CA LEU A 23 -3.56 -6.45 -24.31
C LEU A 23 -4.93 -7.04 -23.95
N PRO A 24 -5.40 -8.07 -24.66
CA PRO A 24 -6.62 -8.76 -24.29
C PRO A 24 -6.46 -9.38 -22.90
N ARG A 25 -7.46 -9.17 -22.05
CA ARG A 25 -7.43 -9.76 -20.71
C ARG A 25 -7.68 -11.27 -20.80
N VAL A 26 -6.73 -12.05 -20.33
CA VAL A 26 -6.93 -13.47 -20.13
C VAL A 26 -7.97 -13.66 -19.02
N PRO A 27 -8.98 -14.54 -19.20
CA PRO A 27 -9.94 -14.85 -18.14
C PRO A 27 -9.20 -15.34 -16.89
N ALA A 28 -9.27 -14.56 -15.82
CA ALA A 28 -8.68 -14.89 -14.54
C ALA A 28 -9.61 -14.41 -13.41
N PRO A 29 -9.56 -15.02 -12.24
CA PRO A 29 -10.33 -14.56 -11.09
C PRO A 29 -10.08 -13.06 -10.83
N SER A 30 -11.13 -12.33 -10.47
CA SER A 30 -10.96 -10.92 -10.11
C SER A 30 -10.15 -10.79 -8.81
N ALA A 31 -9.42 -9.69 -8.65
CA ALA A 31 -8.70 -9.41 -7.39
C ALA A 31 -9.63 -9.45 -6.16
N SER A 32 -10.90 -9.09 -6.32
CA SER A 32 -11.92 -9.20 -5.26
C SER A 32 -12.31 -10.65 -4.98
N GLY A 33 -12.38 -11.49 -6.03
CA GLY A 33 -12.60 -12.93 -5.90
C GLY A 33 -11.45 -13.61 -5.14
N ILE A 34 -10.22 -13.34 -5.58
CA ILE A 34 -9.01 -13.86 -4.93
C ILE A 34 -8.94 -13.42 -3.46
N ARG A 35 -9.18 -12.15 -3.15
CA ARG A 35 -9.18 -11.65 -1.76
C ARG A 35 -10.26 -12.35 -0.92
N ARG A 36 -11.47 -12.54 -1.45
CA ARG A 36 -12.54 -13.23 -0.74
C ARG A 36 -12.15 -14.67 -0.43
N GLU A 37 -11.54 -15.34 -1.38
CA GLU A 37 -11.07 -16.72 -1.22
C GLU A 37 -9.91 -16.81 -0.19
N LEU A 38 -8.95 -15.91 -0.25
CA LEU A 38 -7.85 -15.82 0.73
C LEU A 38 -8.37 -15.58 2.15
N LEU A 39 -9.36 -14.69 2.31
CA LEU A 39 -9.96 -14.40 3.61
C LEU A 39 -10.84 -15.55 4.16
N SER A 40 -11.36 -16.40 3.29
CA SER A 40 -12.17 -17.57 3.68
C SER A 40 -11.34 -18.81 4.05
N ARG A 41 -10.09 -18.88 3.61
CA ARG A 41 -9.18 -19.99 3.88
C ARG A 41 -8.31 -19.68 5.09
N ARG A 42 -8.30 -20.58 6.07
CA ARG A 42 -7.32 -20.56 7.17
C ARG A 42 -5.91 -20.99 6.73
N ASP A 43 -5.79 -21.59 5.55
CA ASP A 43 -4.52 -22.08 5.01
C ASP A 43 -4.21 -21.39 3.66
N ASN A 44 -3.17 -20.56 3.65
CA ASN A 44 -2.72 -19.78 2.50
C ASN A 44 -1.81 -20.56 1.52
N ARG A 45 -1.65 -21.88 1.68
CA ARG A 45 -0.67 -22.70 0.93
C ARG A 45 -0.98 -22.95 -0.54
N GLY A 46 -2.06 -22.42 -1.09
CA GLY A 46 -2.50 -22.71 -2.45
C GLY A 46 -2.31 -21.60 -3.49
N TYR A 47 -1.82 -20.43 -3.12
CA TYR A 47 -1.60 -19.33 -4.06
C TYR A 47 -0.12 -19.12 -4.34
N ALA A 48 0.20 -19.23 -5.62
CA ALA A 48 1.46 -18.88 -6.29
C ALA A 48 2.71 -18.86 -5.42
N SER A 49 3.60 -19.77 -5.70
CA SER A 49 4.97 -19.83 -5.21
C SER A 49 5.55 -18.42 -4.92
N GLY A 50 5.74 -18.10 -3.65
CA GLY A 50 6.46 -16.92 -3.19
C GLY A 50 5.62 -15.73 -2.74
N ALA A 51 4.29 -15.76 -2.77
CA ALA A 51 3.48 -14.74 -2.13
C ALA A 51 3.39 -15.02 -0.62
N PHE A 52 4.12 -14.26 0.16
CA PHE A 52 3.92 -14.23 1.61
C PHE A 52 2.59 -13.51 1.89
N CYS A 53 1.57 -14.27 2.24
CA CYS A 53 0.29 -13.72 2.68
C CYS A 53 0.25 -13.77 4.20
N MET A 54 0.30 -12.59 4.81
CA MET A 54 0.01 -12.41 6.23
C MET A 54 -1.47 -12.67 6.50
N SER A 55 -1.80 -13.40 7.55
CA SER A 55 -3.20 -13.57 7.95
C SER A 55 -3.79 -12.22 8.40
N PRO A 56 -5.12 -12.02 8.31
CA PRO A 56 -5.75 -10.80 8.83
C PRO A 56 -5.52 -10.60 10.33
N ASP A 57 -5.44 -11.68 11.09
CA ASP A 57 -5.19 -11.64 12.53
C ASP A 57 -3.74 -11.22 12.83
N ASP A 58 -2.75 -11.77 12.12
CA ASP A 58 -1.36 -11.37 12.24
C ASP A 58 -1.16 -9.89 11.85
N PHE A 59 -1.80 -9.46 10.77
CA PHE A 59 -1.76 -8.05 10.35
C PHE A 59 -2.34 -7.14 11.42
N SER A 60 -3.45 -7.56 12.03
CA SER A 60 -4.11 -6.83 13.11
C SER A 60 -3.22 -6.73 14.34
N ALA A 61 -2.60 -7.84 14.78
CA ALA A 61 -1.70 -7.88 15.92
C ALA A 61 -0.43 -7.03 15.70
N GLN A 62 0.13 -7.05 14.49
CA GLN A 62 1.30 -6.23 14.18
C GLN A 62 0.97 -4.73 14.18
N LEU A 63 -0.18 -4.32 13.66
CA LEU A 63 -0.59 -2.92 13.73
C LEU A 63 -0.80 -2.46 15.17
N GLU A 64 -1.43 -3.29 16.01
CA GLU A 64 -1.60 -3.00 17.43
C GLU A 64 -0.27 -2.79 18.14
N ALA A 65 0.70 -3.69 17.92
CA ALA A 65 2.04 -3.60 18.49
C ALA A 65 2.76 -2.31 18.06
N VAL A 66 2.76 -1.99 16.76
CA VAL A 66 3.38 -0.77 16.23
C VAL A 66 2.74 0.48 16.82
N LEU A 67 1.42 0.54 16.92
CA LEU A 67 0.73 1.68 17.55
C LEU A 67 1.05 1.79 19.04
N PHE A 68 1.13 0.67 19.76
CA PHE A 68 1.49 0.66 21.17
C PHE A 68 2.91 1.18 21.40
N GLU A 69 3.88 0.71 20.62
CA GLU A 69 5.26 1.18 20.67
C GLU A 69 5.37 2.67 20.36
N LEU A 70 4.68 3.12 19.30
CA LEU A 70 4.68 4.51 18.88
C LEU A 70 4.09 5.42 19.98
N PHE A 71 2.97 5.05 20.60
CA PHE A 71 2.39 5.81 21.69
C PHE A 71 3.25 5.78 22.95
N SER A 72 3.95 4.70 23.21
CA SER A 72 4.92 4.58 24.30
C SER A 72 6.11 5.52 24.09
N ALA A 73 6.65 5.55 22.86
CA ALA A 73 7.73 6.45 22.48
C ALA A 73 7.33 7.93 22.63
N ILE A 74 6.15 8.31 22.11
CA ILE A 74 5.62 9.68 22.25
C ILE A 74 5.49 10.07 23.74
N ARG A 75 4.99 9.16 24.58
CA ARG A 75 4.85 9.40 26.01
C ARG A 75 6.17 9.56 26.74
N SER A 76 7.18 8.83 26.30
CA SER A 76 8.54 8.89 26.86
C SER A 76 9.34 10.11 26.36
N GLY A 77 8.72 10.99 25.57
CA GLY A 77 9.36 12.23 25.11
C GLY A 77 10.29 12.07 23.91
N TYR A 78 10.26 10.93 23.23
CA TYR A 78 10.96 10.80 21.95
C TYR A 78 10.34 11.75 20.91
N ASN A 79 11.19 12.36 20.09
CA ASN A 79 10.79 13.28 19.03
C ASN A 79 10.18 12.52 17.84
N THR A 80 9.01 11.94 18.04
CA THR A 80 8.22 11.23 17.03
C THR A 80 6.77 11.64 17.13
N SER A 81 6.09 11.74 16.01
CA SER A 81 4.70 12.12 15.93
C SER A 81 3.93 11.25 14.95
N LEU A 82 2.67 10.98 15.24
CA LEU A 82 1.77 10.38 14.25
C LEU A 82 1.68 11.20 12.95
N THR A 83 1.85 12.51 13.04
CA THR A 83 1.81 13.41 11.89
C THR A 83 3.02 13.31 10.97
N ASP A 84 4.07 12.61 11.37
CA ASP A 84 5.24 12.37 10.53
C ASP A 84 4.94 11.33 9.44
N TYR A 85 3.96 10.47 9.68
CA TYR A 85 3.55 9.46 8.71
C TYR A 85 2.73 10.04 7.56
N LEU A 86 2.86 9.43 6.40
CA LEU A 86 2.17 9.84 5.18
C LEU A 86 0.65 9.81 5.37
N ASP A 87 -0.04 10.80 4.83
CA ASP A 87 -1.50 10.98 4.89
C ASP A 87 -2.07 11.20 6.32
N VAL A 88 -1.25 11.23 7.36
CA VAL A 88 -1.73 11.52 8.72
C VAL A 88 -1.82 13.03 8.93
N THR A 89 -3.03 13.52 9.17
CA THR A 89 -3.31 14.89 9.60
C THR A 89 -3.36 14.95 11.14
N PRO A 90 -3.21 16.14 11.76
CA PRO A 90 -3.37 16.29 13.20
C PRO A 90 -4.69 15.73 13.73
N ASP A 91 -5.79 15.97 13.03
CA ASP A 91 -7.12 15.46 13.40
C ASP A 91 -7.18 13.94 13.32
N THR A 92 -6.63 13.35 12.26
CA THR A 92 -6.54 11.89 12.10
C THR A 92 -5.68 11.29 13.20
N GLY A 93 -4.52 11.87 13.50
CA GLY A 93 -3.63 11.43 14.58
C GLY A 93 -4.29 11.47 15.95
N ASN A 94 -4.97 12.57 16.28
CA ASN A 94 -5.72 12.71 17.52
C ASN A 94 -6.85 11.69 17.63
N ARG A 95 -7.54 11.41 16.52
CA ARG A 95 -8.61 10.40 16.46
C ARG A 95 -8.06 8.99 16.67
N ILE A 96 -6.94 8.64 16.04
CA ILE A 96 -6.25 7.35 16.22
C ILE A 96 -5.90 7.18 17.71
N ARG A 97 -5.24 8.19 18.33
CA ARG A 97 -4.86 8.17 19.74
C ARG A 97 -6.06 7.95 20.66
N ARG A 98 -7.16 8.65 20.42
CA ARG A 98 -8.38 8.55 21.24
C ARG A 98 -9.09 7.20 21.12
N CYS A 99 -9.08 6.60 19.93
CA CYS A 99 -9.75 5.33 19.66
C CYS A 99 -8.89 4.11 19.99
N PHE A 100 -7.57 4.24 20.05
CA PHE A 100 -6.63 3.13 20.26
C PHE A 100 -6.91 2.29 21.52
N PRO A 101 -7.30 2.84 22.69
CA PRO A 101 -7.64 2.02 23.86
C PRO A 101 -8.77 1.01 23.63
N ARG A 102 -9.53 1.16 22.56
CA ARG A 102 -10.63 0.27 22.17
C ARG A 102 -10.26 -0.57 20.93
N TYR A 103 -8.98 -0.73 20.67
CA TYR A 103 -8.51 -1.56 19.55
C TYR A 103 -8.90 -3.01 19.78
N THR A 104 -9.49 -3.66 18.78
CA THR A 104 -9.87 -5.08 18.83
C THR A 104 -9.40 -5.83 17.60
N SER A 105 -9.43 -5.18 16.45
CA SER A 105 -8.98 -5.72 15.17
C SER A 105 -8.78 -4.59 14.18
N PHE A 106 -8.05 -4.83 13.09
CA PHE A 106 -7.85 -3.84 12.03
C PHE A 106 -9.18 -3.33 11.46
N THR A 107 -10.09 -4.24 11.13
CA THR A 107 -11.40 -3.88 10.57
C THR A 107 -12.28 -3.13 11.55
N GLY A 108 -12.32 -3.58 12.81
CA GLY A 108 -13.03 -2.91 13.90
C GLY A 108 -12.47 -1.52 14.17
N PHE A 109 -11.15 -1.38 14.16
CA PHE A 109 -10.49 -0.11 14.36
C PHE A 109 -10.73 0.86 13.20
N CYS A 110 -10.68 0.39 11.95
CA CYS A 110 -11.07 1.19 10.79
C CYS A 110 -12.53 1.68 10.91
N ALA A 111 -13.45 0.83 11.36
CA ALA A 111 -14.84 1.21 11.56
C ALA A 111 -15.00 2.27 12.67
N ALA A 112 -14.27 2.14 13.78
CA ALA A 112 -14.27 3.11 14.88
C ALA A 112 -13.69 4.48 14.47
N LEU A 113 -12.71 4.50 13.56
CA LEU A 113 -12.11 5.72 13.05
C LEU A 113 -12.94 6.39 11.97
N LYS A 114 -13.91 5.70 11.35
CA LYS A 114 -14.72 6.24 10.25
C LYS A 114 -15.52 7.46 10.69
N SER A 115 -15.60 8.46 9.80
CA SER A 115 -16.45 9.64 9.95
C SER A 115 -16.99 10.09 8.60
N LYS A 116 -17.78 11.18 8.56
CA LYS A 116 -18.30 11.76 7.33
C LYS A 116 -17.18 12.13 6.34
N ASP A 117 -16.08 12.67 6.85
CA ASP A 117 -14.95 13.17 6.05
C ASP A 117 -13.80 12.18 5.94
N LEU A 118 -13.86 11.05 6.69
CA LEU A 118 -12.81 10.05 6.74
C LEU A 118 -13.36 8.68 6.30
N THR A 119 -13.14 8.34 5.03
CA THR A 119 -13.62 7.08 4.45
C THR A 119 -12.82 5.87 4.97
N TYR A 120 -13.41 4.70 4.97
CA TYR A 120 -12.76 3.44 5.35
C TYR A 120 -11.46 3.20 4.57
N THR A 121 -11.47 3.41 3.27
CA THR A 121 -10.29 3.22 2.41
C THR A 121 -9.16 4.19 2.74
N ARG A 122 -9.47 5.43 3.09
CA ARG A 122 -8.47 6.41 3.53
C ARG A 122 -7.85 6.01 4.87
N ILE A 123 -8.68 5.58 5.82
CA ILE A 123 -8.22 5.10 7.13
C ILE A 123 -7.32 3.88 6.97
N SER A 124 -7.78 2.88 6.21
CA SER A 124 -6.99 1.67 5.94
C SER A 124 -5.62 2.00 5.36
N ARG A 125 -5.54 2.93 4.39
CA ARG A 125 -4.27 3.39 3.82
C ARG A 125 -3.39 4.08 4.87
N VAL A 126 -3.93 4.99 5.65
CA VAL A 126 -3.21 5.67 6.74
C VAL A 126 -2.63 4.67 7.74
N LEU A 127 -3.43 3.71 8.21
CA LEU A 127 -2.97 2.69 9.13
C LEU A 127 -1.89 1.78 8.53
N THR A 128 -1.99 1.49 7.23
CA THR A 128 -0.96 0.74 6.51
C THR A 128 0.33 1.55 6.37
N HIS A 129 0.27 2.87 6.14
CA HIS A 129 1.46 3.72 6.13
C HIS A 129 2.16 3.72 7.50
N ILE A 130 1.42 3.77 8.60
CA ILE A 130 1.98 3.68 9.95
C ILE A 130 2.65 2.32 10.16
N LEU A 131 1.97 1.23 9.81
CA LEU A 131 2.50 -0.13 9.96
C LEU A 131 3.80 -0.36 9.17
N LEU A 132 3.88 0.20 7.96
CA LEU A 132 5.04 0.06 7.08
C LEU A 132 6.13 1.11 7.33
N GLY A 133 5.94 2.02 8.27
CA GLY A 133 6.91 3.09 8.55
C GLY A 133 7.05 4.12 7.41
N ILE A 134 6.01 4.29 6.57
CA ILE A 134 6.05 5.24 5.46
C ILE A 134 5.78 6.65 6.00
N THR A 135 6.84 7.45 6.05
CA THR A 135 6.80 8.85 6.51
C THR A 135 6.73 9.83 5.34
N LYS A 136 6.42 11.08 5.64
CA LYS A 136 6.46 12.19 4.67
C LYS A 136 7.87 12.39 4.11
N ASP A 137 8.88 12.24 4.97
CA ASP A 137 10.29 12.41 4.58
C ASP A 137 10.76 11.29 3.66
N THR A 138 10.38 10.03 3.94
CA THR A 138 10.71 8.90 3.05
C THR A 138 10.04 9.05 1.69
N MET A 139 8.81 9.55 1.64
CA MET A 139 8.12 9.83 0.37
C MET A 139 8.79 10.95 -0.40
N LYS A 140 9.15 12.05 0.27
CA LYS A 140 9.86 13.16 -0.34
C LYS A 140 11.21 12.72 -0.91
N ALA A 141 11.98 11.94 -0.15
CA ALA A 141 13.24 11.39 -0.63
C ALA A 141 13.05 10.49 -1.87
N ALA A 142 11.97 9.69 -1.92
CA ALA A 142 11.65 8.88 -3.09
C ALA A 142 11.25 9.74 -4.30
N GLU A 143 10.50 10.83 -4.09
CA GLU A 143 10.14 11.79 -5.13
C GLU A 143 11.38 12.51 -5.70
N ASP A 144 12.27 12.97 -4.82
CA ASP A 144 13.54 13.63 -5.19
C ASP A 144 14.46 12.67 -5.97
N ALA A 145 14.41 11.36 -5.66
CA ALA A 145 15.10 10.31 -6.39
C ALA A 145 14.40 9.85 -7.70
N GLY A 146 13.27 10.48 -8.07
CA GLY A 146 12.52 10.18 -9.30
C GLY A 146 11.49 9.06 -9.17
N ASN A 147 11.12 8.64 -7.96
CA ASN A 147 10.09 7.64 -7.65
C ASN A 147 10.34 6.19 -8.14
N ILE A 148 11.30 5.97 -9.02
CA ILE A 148 11.60 4.66 -9.61
C ILE A 148 13.02 4.26 -9.23
N GLY A 149 13.15 3.44 -8.17
CA GLY A 149 14.45 2.94 -7.74
C GLY A 149 14.94 1.73 -8.54
N TYR A 150 14.04 0.92 -9.08
CA TYR A 150 14.39 -0.27 -9.89
C TYR A 150 13.21 -0.74 -10.73
N LEU A 151 13.53 -1.50 -11.78
CA LEU A 151 12.55 -2.23 -12.59
C LEU A 151 12.68 -3.73 -12.30
N ARG A 152 11.58 -4.34 -11.85
CA ARG A 152 11.54 -5.78 -11.63
C ARG A 152 11.17 -6.50 -12.91
N VAL A 153 12.14 -7.20 -13.51
CA VAL A 153 11.90 -8.05 -14.69
C VAL A 153 11.29 -9.36 -14.24
N LEU A 154 10.03 -9.62 -14.57
CA LEU A 154 9.29 -10.83 -14.19
C LEU A 154 9.52 -11.98 -15.16
N GLY A 155 9.94 -11.71 -16.39
CA GLY A 155 10.21 -12.69 -17.42
C GLY A 155 10.63 -12.00 -18.72
N MET A 156 11.32 -12.75 -19.58
CA MET A 156 11.81 -12.27 -20.84
C MET A 156 11.83 -13.40 -21.86
N ARG A 157 11.56 -13.07 -23.11
CA ARG A 157 11.74 -14.04 -24.22
C ARG A 157 13.23 -14.28 -24.43
N LYS A 158 13.61 -15.51 -24.79
CA LYS A 158 15.03 -15.88 -25.00
C LYS A 158 15.71 -15.05 -26.10
N ASP A 159 14.96 -14.65 -27.13
CA ASP A 159 15.42 -13.82 -28.23
C ASP A 159 15.51 -12.33 -27.92
N ALA A 160 15.05 -11.90 -26.75
CA ALA A 160 15.06 -10.52 -26.30
C ALA A 160 16.16 -10.20 -25.27
N SER A 161 17.17 -11.09 -25.13
CA SER A 161 18.27 -10.91 -24.16
C SER A 161 19.09 -9.64 -24.38
N CYS A 162 19.13 -9.14 -25.62
CA CYS A 162 19.78 -7.87 -25.96
C CYS A 162 19.17 -6.66 -25.24
N LEU A 163 17.88 -6.73 -24.83
CA LEU A 163 17.22 -5.65 -24.09
C LEU A 163 17.78 -5.48 -22.67
N LEU A 164 18.29 -6.55 -22.05
CA LEU A 164 18.92 -6.45 -20.71
C LEU A 164 20.14 -5.55 -20.75
N SER A 165 20.98 -5.68 -21.77
CA SER A 165 22.18 -4.85 -21.94
C SER A 165 21.84 -3.37 -22.17
N ALA A 166 20.65 -3.08 -22.69
CA ALA A 166 20.17 -1.70 -22.89
C ALA A 166 19.55 -1.10 -21.61
N LEU A 167 19.03 -1.95 -20.70
CA LEU A 167 18.41 -1.51 -19.43
C LEU A 167 19.44 -1.29 -18.31
N VAL A 168 20.65 -1.83 -18.41
CA VAL A 168 21.71 -1.74 -17.39
C VAL A 168 22.61 -0.51 -17.59
N LYS A 169 22.37 0.28 -18.61
CA LYS A 169 23.03 1.58 -18.80
C LYS A 169 22.25 2.68 -18.12
#